data_70755901c44b02e3aa2f2e75569c6c5c
#
_entry.id   70755901c44b02e3aa2f2e75569c6c5c
#
_cell.length_a   1.000
_cell.length_b   1.000
_cell.length_c   1.000
_cell.angle_alpha   90.00
_cell.angle_beta   90.00
_cell.angle_gamma   90.00
#
_symmetry.space_group_name_H-M   'P 1'
#
loop_
_entity.id
_entity.type
_entity.pdbx_description
1 polymer ?
#
loop_
_entity_poly.entity_id
_entity_poly.type
_entity_poly.pdbx_seq_one_letter_code
_entity_poly.pdbx_strand_id
1 'polypeptide(L)'
;MTDFEDNPCNAPLHPRAADGLRLFNAGEYFEAHEALEDAWNAEKGIVRDLYRGILQIAVTYLHITRGNYNGAIKVYGRSLKWMKDWADVCRGIDVAGLRRDAETVMREVTRLGIENIREFDLTRLKPVSWDQGFRKQKQIYVCDRCGSEMFEKNCKVTCPNCGNRFDCSDLNIYFD
;
A
#
# COMPACT_ATOMS: atom_id res chain seq x y z
N MET A 1 13.25 0.92 -25.73
CA MET A 1 12.50 -0.17 -25.07
C MET A 1 13.12 -0.42 -23.73
N THR A 2 12.91 0.47 -22.73
CA THR A 2 13.50 0.37 -21.37
C THR A 2 12.62 1.01 -20.30
N ASP A 3 11.29 1.07 -20.48
CA ASP A 3 10.43 1.87 -19.62
C ASP A 3 9.57 1.05 -18.61
N PHE A 4 9.70 -0.28 -18.57
CA PHE A 4 8.89 -1.11 -17.66
C PHE A 4 9.58 -1.44 -16.32
N GLU A 5 10.91 -1.36 -16.23
CA GLU A 5 11.65 -1.72 -15.01
C GLU A 5 11.82 -0.57 -14.00
N ASP A 6 11.68 0.68 -14.44
CA ASP A 6 11.94 1.87 -13.60
C ASP A 6 10.69 2.51 -12.96
N ASN A 7 9.51 1.92 -13.11
CA ASN A 7 8.32 2.49 -12.47
C ASN A 7 8.35 2.23 -10.95
N PRO A 8 8.48 3.28 -10.11
CA PRO A 8 8.58 3.16 -8.67
C PRO A 8 7.36 2.48 -8.01
N CYS A 9 6.23 2.44 -8.73
CA CYS A 9 5.02 1.77 -8.28
C CYS A 9 5.08 0.24 -8.39
N ASN A 10 6.02 -0.32 -9.19
CA ASN A 10 6.16 -1.77 -9.36
C ASN A 10 7.00 -2.45 -8.25
N ALA A 11 7.72 -1.67 -7.46
CA ALA A 11 8.50 -2.23 -6.36
C ALA A 11 7.60 -2.72 -5.20
N PRO A 12 8.10 -3.60 -4.34
CA PRO A 12 7.36 -4.08 -3.17
C PRO A 12 6.95 -2.94 -2.23
N LEU A 13 5.80 -3.10 -1.59
CA LEU A 13 5.36 -2.19 -0.54
C LEU A 13 6.31 -2.25 0.65
N HIS A 14 6.67 -1.09 1.21
CA HIS A 14 7.49 -1.02 2.41
C HIS A 14 6.78 -1.73 3.59
N PRO A 15 7.45 -2.58 4.39
CA PRO A 15 6.82 -3.33 5.48
C PRO A 15 6.06 -2.43 6.47
N ARG A 16 6.64 -1.30 6.87
CA ARG A 16 5.98 -0.34 7.76
C ARG A 16 4.77 0.35 7.11
N ALA A 17 4.77 0.54 5.78
CA ALA A 17 3.58 1.01 5.08
C ALA A 17 2.46 -0.05 5.11
N ALA A 18 2.80 -1.34 4.94
CA ALA A 18 1.83 -2.42 5.08
C ALA A 18 1.22 -2.48 6.48
N ASP A 19 2.04 -2.28 7.54
CA ASP A 19 1.56 -2.17 8.91
C ASP A 19 0.61 -0.98 9.08
N GLY A 20 0.99 0.18 8.54
CA GLY A 20 0.16 1.38 8.56
C GLY A 20 -1.19 1.19 7.87
N LEU A 21 -1.23 0.48 6.74
CA LEU A 21 -2.49 0.17 6.05
C LEU A 21 -3.37 -0.79 6.84
N ARG A 22 -2.79 -1.78 7.54
CA ARG A 22 -3.56 -2.67 8.45
C ARG A 22 -4.18 -1.89 9.59
N LEU A 23 -3.41 -1.01 10.22
CA LEU A 23 -3.87 -0.15 11.32
C LEU A 23 -4.94 0.84 10.83
N PHE A 24 -4.75 1.43 9.65
CA PHE A 24 -5.77 2.28 9.01
C PHE A 24 -7.09 1.53 8.85
N ASN A 25 -7.05 0.29 8.37
CA ASN A 25 -8.24 -0.53 8.14
C ASN A 25 -8.86 -1.05 9.44
N ALA A 26 -8.10 -1.10 10.53
CA ALA A 26 -8.59 -1.37 11.87
C ALA A 26 -9.22 -0.13 12.54
N GLY A 27 -9.12 1.06 11.93
CA GLY A 27 -9.58 2.32 12.52
C GLY A 27 -8.59 2.95 13.51
N GLU A 28 -7.40 2.35 13.65
CA GLU A 28 -6.31 2.81 14.53
C GLU A 28 -5.50 3.91 13.79
N TYR A 29 -6.16 5.04 13.53
CA TYR A 29 -5.62 6.07 12.63
C TYR A 29 -4.38 6.78 13.17
N PHE A 30 -4.22 6.86 14.49
CA PHE A 30 -3.02 7.45 15.09
C PHE A 30 -1.82 6.54 14.89
N GLU A 31 -1.94 5.26 15.20
CA GLU A 31 -0.90 4.25 15.03
C GLU A 31 -0.58 4.03 13.53
N ALA A 32 -1.61 4.12 12.67
CA ALA A 32 -1.44 4.10 11.22
C ALA A 32 -0.57 5.26 10.73
N HIS A 33 -0.79 6.47 11.28
CA HIS A 33 0.03 7.64 10.99
C HIS A 33 1.50 7.39 11.35
N GLU A 34 1.80 6.88 12.55
CA GLU A 34 3.17 6.62 12.99
C GLU A 34 3.86 5.58 12.09
N ALA A 35 3.18 4.47 11.79
CA ALA A 35 3.74 3.44 10.92
C ALA A 35 3.99 3.93 9.49
N LEU A 36 3.11 4.76 8.94
CA LEU A 36 3.28 5.37 7.62
C LEU A 36 4.36 6.46 7.62
N GLU A 37 4.56 7.17 8.74
CA GLU A 37 5.65 8.12 8.91
C GLU A 37 7.01 7.43 8.92
N ASP A 38 7.13 6.29 9.58
CA ASP A 38 8.33 5.45 9.50
C ASP A 38 8.64 5.02 8.06
N ALA A 39 7.63 4.59 7.31
CA ALA A 39 7.78 4.21 5.91
C ALA A 39 8.18 5.42 5.04
N TRP A 40 7.56 6.58 5.26
CA TRP A 40 7.90 7.83 4.57
C TRP A 40 9.34 8.25 4.83
N ASN A 41 9.81 8.16 6.07
CA ASN A 41 11.18 8.53 6.45
C ASN A 41 12.22 7.53 5.91
N ALA A 42 11.88 6.24 5.83
CA ALA A 42 12.78 5.19 5.33
C ALA A 42 12.88 5.18 3.79
N GLU A 43 11.79 5.52 3.09
CA GLU A 43 11.74 5.53 1.62
C GLU A 43 12.58 6.67 1.03
N LYS A 44 13.47 6.35 0.10
CA LYS A 44 14.37 7.31 -0.55
C LYS A 44 13.83 7.80 -1.90
N GLY A 45 12.95 7.03 -2.54
CA GLY A 45 12.35 7.36 -3.83
C GLY A 45 11.14 8.27 -3.73
N ILE A 46 10.57 8.59 -4.89
CA ILE A 46 9.38 9.47 -4.97
C ILE A 46 8.15 8.88 -4.26
N VAL A 47 8.09 7.54 -4.08
CA VAL A 47 6.97 6.85 -3.41
C VAL A 47 6.82 7.28 -1.94
N ARG A 48 7.86 7.85 -1.35
CA ARG A 48 7.73 8.49 -0.04
C ARG A 48 6.58 9.49 0.03
N ASP A 49 6.31 10.21 -1.06
CA ASP A 49 5.24 11.20 -1.12
C ASP A 49 3.85 10.54 -1.15
N LEU A 50 3.72 9.33 -1.71
CA LEU A 50 2.51 8.53 -1.59
C LEU A 50 2.24 8.16 -0.11
N TYR A 51 3.25 7.67 0.60
CA TYR A 51 3.10 7.33 2.03
C TYR A 51 2.70 8.56 2.85
N ARG A 52 3.27 9.72 2.52
CA ARG A 52 2.89 11.00 3.13
C ARG A 52 1.45 11.40 2.84
N GLY A 53 0.97 11.15 1.63
CA GLY A 53 -0.43 11.39 1.26
C GLY A 53 -1.39 10.52 2.06
N ILE A 54 -1.11 9.21 2.13
CA ILE A 54 -1.93 8.23 2.87
C ILE A 54 -1.93 8.55 4.36
N LEU A 55 -0.77 8.85 4.94
CA LEU A 55 -0.61 9.29 6.33
C LEU A 55 -1.53 10.48 6.64
N GLN A 56 -1.58 11.48 5.77
CA GLN A 56 -2.44 12.65 5.98
C GLN A 56 -3.93 12.32 5.88
N ILE A 57 -4.31 11.34 5.07
CA ILE A 57 -5.70 10.83 5.05
C ILE A 57 -6.01 10.12 6.38
N ALA A 58 -5.10 9.32 6.93
CA ALA A 58 -5.27 8.72 8.25
C ALA A 58 -5.49 9.77 9.34
N VAL A 59 -4.67 10.83 9.36
CA VAL A 59 -4.83 11.96 10.30
C VAL A 59 -6.15 12.71 10.06
N THR A 60 -6.59 12.82 8.82
CA THR A 60 -7.91 13.40 8.49
C THR A 60 -9.03 12.59 9.15
N TYR A 61 -8.99 11.26 9.00
CA TYR A 61 -9.99 10.36 9.59
C TYR A 61 -9.92 10.40 11.13
N LEU A 62 -8.72 10.48 11.71
CA LEU A 62 -8.54 10.70 13.14
C LEU A 62 -9.22 11.99 13.63
N HIS A 63 -9.10 13.09 12.88
CA HIS A 63 -9.79 14.34 13.21
C HIS A 63 -11.31 14.18 13.13
N ILE A 64 -11.82 13.47 12.13
CA ILE A 64 -13.27 13.20 11.98
C ILE A 64 -13.78 12.40 13.19
N THR A 65 -13.10 11.32 13.58
CA THR A 65 -13.50 10.49 14.74
C THR A 65 -13.50 11.27 16.05
N ARG A 66 -12.67 12.32 16.14
CA ARG A 66 -12.59 13.22 17.31
C ARG A 66 -13.54 14.43 17.21
N GLY A 67 -14.34 14.54 16.16
CA GLY A 67 -15.22 15.68 15.95
C GLY A 67 -14.48 16.99 15.67
N ASN A 68 -13.23 16.92 15.20
CA ASN A 68 -12.41 18.09 14.90
C ASN A 68 -12.55 18.47 13.41
N TYR A 69 -13.58 19.23 13.08
CA TYR A 69 -13.86 19.69 11.72
C TYR A 69 -12.68 20.45 11.09
N ASN A 70 -12.16 21.46 11.80
CA ASN A 70 -11.09 22.31 11.26
C ASN A 70 -9.81 21.51 10.99
N GLY A 71 -9.48 20.56 11.87
CA GLY A 71 -8.35 19.65 11.68
C GLY A 71 -8.55 18.78 10.44
N ALA A 72 -9.73 18.17 10.27
CA ALA A 72 -10.05 17.35 9.12
C ALA A 72 -9.91 18.11 7.80
N ILE A 73 -10.54 19.29 7.67
CA ILE A 73 -10.47 20.12 6.47
C ILE A 73 -9.02 20.51 6.14
N LYS A 74 -8.27 20.96 7.14
CA LYS A 74 -6.89 21.43 6.96
C LYS A 74 -5.95 20.33 6.50
N VAL A 75 -6.04 19.16 7.14
CA VAL A 75 -5.12 18.05 6.84
C VAL A 75 -5.48 17.40 5.51
N TYR A 76 -6.78 17.22 5.22
CA TYR A 76 -7.21 16.74 3.92
C TYR A 76 -6.75 17.63 2.77
N GLY A 77 -6.90 18.95 2.90
CA GLY A 77 -6.44 19.89 1.87
C GLY A 77 -4.93 19.74 1.57
N ARG A 78 -4.13 19.40 2.59
CA ARG A 78 -2.68 19.11 2.40
C ARG A 78 -2.45 17.77 1.70
N SER A 79 -3.27 16.74 2.00
CA SER A 79 -3.11 15.42 1.39
C SER A 79 -3.31 15.44 -0.12
N LEU A 80 -4.18 16.30 -0.63
CA LEU A 80 -4.46 16.42 -2.07
C LEU A 80 -3.21 16.67 -2.90
N LYS A 81 -2.27 17.49 -2.39
CA LYS A 81 -0.99 17.75 -3.05
C LYS A 81 -0.19 16.47 -3.30
N TRP A 82 -0.22 15.55 -2.35
CA TRP A 82 0.60 14.33 -2.36
C TRP A 82 -0.10 13.15 -3.04
N MET A 83 -1.43 13.21 -3.14
CA MET A 83 -2.24 12.11 -3.69
C MET A 83 -2.57 12.24 -5.17
N LYS A 84 -2.45 13.43 -5.78
CA LYS A 84 -3.05 13.74 -7.10
C LYS A 84 -2.40 13.03 -8.28
N ASP A 85 -1.08 12.89 -8.27
CA ASP A 85 -0.28 12.54 -9.46
C ASP A 85 0.11 11.05 -9.52
N TRP A 86 -0.50 10.21 -8.69
CA TRP A 86 -0.23 8.78 -8.65
C TRP A 86 -1.10 8.01 -9.63
N ALA A 87 -0.56 6.91 -10.17
CA ALA A 87 -1.33 5.91 -10.90
C ALA A 87 -2.47 5.34 -10.03
N ASP A 88 -3.44 4.72 -10.67
CA ASP A 88 -4.60 4.14 -9.97
C ASP A 88 -4.18 3.07 -8.95
N VAL A 89 -3.11 2.34 -9.27
CA VAL A 89 -2.47 1.38 -8.36
C VAL A 89 -0.98 1.70 -8.26
N CYS A 90 -0.45 1.76 -7.04
CA CYS A 90 0.96 1.94 -6.78
C CYS A 90 1.40 1.07 -5.61
N ARG A 91 2.44 0.28 -5.80
CA ARG A 91 2.93 -0.71 -4.82
C ARG A 91 1.83 -1.65 -4.29
N GLY A 92 0.88 -2.00 -5.16
CA GLY A 92 -0.29 -2.81 -4.82
C GLY A 92 -1.41 -2.06 -4.10
N ILE A 93 -1.25 -0.79 -3.77
CA ILE A 93 -2.27 0.03 -3.12
C ILE A 93 -3.25 0.56 -4.17
N ASP A 94 -4.56 0.38 -3.97
CA ASP A 94 -5.62 1.05 -4.74
C ASP A 94 -5.70 2.54 -4.36
N VAL A 95 -4.81 3.33 -4.99
CA VAL A 95 -4.71 4.77 -4.75
C VAL A 95 -5.93 5.50 -5.27
N ALA A 96 -6.47 5.06 -6.40
CA ALA A 96 -7.67 5.66 -6.98
C ALA A 96 -8.91 5.45 -6.08
N GLY A 97 -9.05 4.24 -5.51
CA GLY A 97 -10.10 3.93 -4.55
C GLY A 97 -10.00 4.79 -3.31
N LEU A 98 -8.81 4.87 -2.72
CA LEU A 98 -8.57 5.72 -1.55
C LEU A 98 -8.89 7.20 -1.81
N ARG A 99 -8.50 7.74 -2.97
CA ARG A 99 -8.83 9.12 -3.35
C ARG A 99 -10.34 9.35 -3.42
N ARG A 100 -11.07 8.46 -4.10
CA ARG A 100 -12.55 8.57 -4.23
C ARG A 100 -13.26 8.48 -2.89
N ASP A 101 -12.82 7.55 -2.04
CA ASP A 101 -13.42 7.36 -0.71
C ASP A 101 -13.14 8.56 0.20
N ALA A 102 -11.91 9.05 0.23
CA ALA A 102 -11.55 10.25 1.00
C ALA A 102 -12.30 11.49 0.52
N GLU A 103 -12.45 11.68 -0.79
CA GLU A 103 -13.25 12.79 -1.35
C GLU A 103 -14.71 12.68 -0.93
N THR A 104 -15.30 11.48 -0.98
CA THR A 104 -16.69 11.24 -0.60
C THR A 104 -16.90 11.52 0.89
N VAL A 105 -15.98 11.07 1.74
CA VAL A 105 -15.98 11.37 3.18
C VAL A 105 -15.92 12.88 3.41
N MET A 106 -15.01 13.58 2.77
CA MET A 106 -14.83 15.02 3.00
C MET A 106 -15.97 15.85 2.43
N ARG A 107 -16.64 15.40 1.40
CA ARG A 107 -17.89 16.03 0.90
C ARG A 107 -18.99 15.97 1.96
N GLU A 108 -19.14 14.83 2.64
CA GLU A 108 -20.10 14.69 3.73
C GLU A 108 -19.69 15.49 4.97
N VAL A 109 -18.41 15.48 5.35
CA VAL A 109 -17.89 16.34 6.43
C VAL A 109 -18.18 17.81 6.18
N THR A 110 -17.95 18.27 4.94
CA THR A 110 -18.24 19.67 4.56
C THR A 110 -19.74 19.97 4.61
N ARG A 111 -20.59 19.02 4.20
CA ARG A 111 -22.05 19.16 4.27
C ARG A 111 -22.56 19.29 5.70
N LEU A 112 -22.00 18.51 6.63
CA LEU A 112 -22.37 18.56 8.05
C LEU A 112 -21.93 19.85 8.72
N GLY A 113 -20.77 20.38 8.33
CA GLY A 113 -20.19 21.56 8.90
C GLY A 113 -19.65 21.36 10.32
N ILE A 114 -19.10 22.43 10.90
CA ILE A 114 -18.42 22.39 12.19
C ILE A 114 -19.37 22.01 13.34
N GLU A 115 -20.62 22.40 13.25
CA GLU A 115 -21.60 22.18 14.33
C GLU A 115 -22.06 20.73 14.41
N ASN A 116 -22.14 20.06 13.26
CA ASN A 116 -22.72 18.73 13.16
C ASN A 116 -21.68 17.63 12.85
N ILE A 117 -20.38 17.93 12.90
CA ILE A 117 -19.34 16.95 12.59
C ILE A 117 -19.44 15.68 13.44
N ARG A 118 -19.95 15.76 14.64
CA ARG A 118 -20.14 14.62 15.56
C ARG A 118 -21.26 13.67 15.12
N GLU A 119 -22.11 14.09 14.17
CA GLU A 119 -23.15 13.26 13.56
C GLU A 119 -22.63 12.47 12.35
N PHE A 120 -21.33 12.62 12.03
CA PHE A 120 -20.73 11.89 10.92
C PHE A 120 -20.84 10.39 11.15
N ASP A 121 -21.38 9.68 10.17
CA ASP A 121 -21.48 8.22 10.18
C ASP A 121 -20.09 7.59 9.92
N LEU A 122 -19.47 7.10 10.99
CA LEU A 122 -18.12 6.50 10.95
C LEU A 122 -18.03 5.24 10.05
N THR A 123 -19.16 4.59 9.72
CA THR A 123 -19.15 3.44 8.79
C THR A 123 -18.81 3.84 7.36
N ARG A 124 -18.80 5.14 7.05
CA ARG A 124 -18.37 5.69 5.77
C ARG A 124 -16.86 5.78 5.61
N LEU A 125 -16.09 5.64 6.71
CA LEU A 125 -14.64 5.56 6.68
C LEU A 125 -14.23 4.17 6.19
N LYS A 126 -14.02 4.05 4.88
CA LYS A 126 -13.76 2.76 4.25
C LYS A 126 -12.31 2.34 4.38
N PRO A 127 -12.05 1.02 4.41
CA PRO A 127 -10.70 0.49 4.39
C PRO A 127 -10.02 0.78 3.05
N VAL A 128 -8.70 0.96 3.11
CA VAL A 128 -7.83 0.98 1.92
C VAL A 128 -7.69 -0.44 1.39
N SER A 129 -7.92 -0.62 0.09
CA SER A 129 -7.63 -1.87 -0.59
C SER A 129 -6.16 -1.88 -1.03
N TRP A 130 -5.45 -2.95 -0.73
CA TRP A 130 -4.12 -3.19 -1.29
C TRP A 130 -3.89 -4.69 -1.48
N ASP A 131 -3.03 -5.03 -2.43
CA ASP A 131 -2.62 -6.41 -2.62
C ASP A 131 -1.70 -6.83 -1.47
N GLN A 132 -2.24 -7.59 -0.52
CA GLN A 132 -1.46 -8.24 0.55
C GLN A 132 -0.52 -9.31 -0.01
N GLY A 133 -0.65 -9.62 -1.27
CA GLY A 133 0.03 -10.63 -2.04
C GLY A 133 1.11 -10.13 -3.01
N PHE A 134 1.80 -9.01 -2.75
CA PHE A 134 3.20 -8.94 -3.11
C PHE A 134 4.04 -9.80 -2.13
N ARG A 135 3.52 -10.93 -1.71
CA ARG A 135 4.36 -12.13 -1.68
C ARG A 135 4.88 -12.25 -3.12
N LYS A 136 6.21 -12.26 -3.33
CA LYS A 136 6.79 -12.91 -4.50
C LYS A 136 5.80 -14.01 -4.89
N GLN A 137 5.15 -13.91 -6.05
CA GLN A 137 4.41 -15.07 -6.57
C GLN A 137 5.37 -16.19 -6.33
N LYS A 138 4.95 -17.18 -5.55
CA LYS A 138 5.77 -18.36 -5.30
C LYS A 138 5.96 -18.92 -6.69
N GLN A 139 7.10 -18.56 -7.30
CA GLN A 139 7.38 -18.93 -8.66
C GLN A 139 7.45 -20.44 -8.58
N ILE A 140 6.42 -21.08 -9.11
CA ILE A 140 6.33 -22.55 -9.10
C ILE A 140 7.27 -22.97 -10.20
N TYR A 141 8.46 -23.37 -9.81
CA TYR A 141 9.40 -23.97 -10.73
C TYR A 141 9.00 -25.42 -10.96
N VAL A 142 8.95 -25.84 -12.20
CA VAL A 142 8.76 -27.24 -12.55
C VAL A 142 10.12 -27.85 -12.83
N CYS A 143 10.42 -28.98 -12.19
CA CYS A 143 11.67 -29.68 -12.39
C CYS A 143 11.74 -30.22 -13.84
N ASP A 144 12.75 -29.80 -14.59
CA ASP A 144 13.01 -30.25 -15.95
C ASP A 144 13.34 -31.75 -16.05
N ARG A 145 13.78 -32.34 -14.94
CA ARG A 145 14.17 -33.75 -14.88
C ARG A 145 13.01 -34.70 -14.58
N CYS A 146 12.05 -34.29 -13.74
CA CYS A 146 10.97 -35.19 -13.29
C CYS A 146 9.57 -34.58 -13.30
N GLY A 147 9.42 -33.31 -13.71
CA GLY A 147 8.12 -32.63 -13.81
C GLY A 147 7.48 -32.26 -12.48
N SER A 148 8.14 -32.51 -11.35
CA SER A 148 7.58 -32.18 -10.02
C SER A 148 7.78 -30.69 -9.68
N GLU A 149 6.88 -30.14 -8.85
CA GLU A 149 7.03 -28.78 -8.33
C GLU A 149 8.30 -28.66 -7.48
N MET A 150 9.02 -27.55 -7.66
CA MET A 150 10.23 -27.23 -6.93
C MET A 150 10.00 -26.04 -6.02
N PHE A 151 10.73 -26.01 -4.91
CA PHE A 151 10.61 -24.95 -3.90
C PHE A 151 11.89 -24.14 -3.75
N GLU A 152 11.75 -22.83 -3.74
CA GLU A 152 12.87 -21.91 -3.47
C GLU A 152 13.06 -21.76 -1.96
N LYS A 153 14.31 -21.97 -1.51
CA LYS A 153 14.75 -21.68 -0.15
C LYS A 153 16.17 -21.09 -0.19
N ASN A 154 16.32 -19.86 0.32
CA ASN A 154 17.62 -19.17 0.39
C ASN A 154 18.35 -19.10 -0.97
N CYS A 155 17.67 -18.62 -2.03
CA CYS A 155 18.19 -18.54 -3.39
C CYS A 155 18.60 -19.89 -4.01
N LYS A 156 18.07 -21.00 -3.52
CA LYS A 156 18.23 -22.33 -4.11
C LYS A 156 16.87 -22.93 -4.39
N VAL A 157 16.66 -23.38 -5.62
CA VAL A 157 15.47 -24.11 -6.00
C VAL A 157 15.79 -25.59 -5.98
N THR A 158 15.11 -26.35 -5.13
CA THR A 158 15.38 -27.79 -4.96
C THR A 158 14.13 -28.59 -5.27
N CYS A 159 14.29 -29.62 -6.08
CA CYS A 159 13.23 -30.60 -6.34
C CYS A 159 13.13 -31.61 -5.19
N PRO A 160 11.98 -31.68 -4.48
CA PRO A 160 11.83 -32.63 -3.37
C PRO A 160 11.75 -34.09 -3.84
N ASN A 161 11.44 -34.32 -5.11
CA ASN A 161 11.24 -35.67 -5.65
C ASN A 161 12.55 -36.31 -6.14
N CYS A 162 13.36 -35.58 -6.95
CA CYS A 162 14.58 -36.14 -7.54
C CYS A 162 15.89 -35.50 -7.05
N GLY A 163 15.80 -34.51 -6.15
CA GLY A 163 16.98 -33.80 -5.59
C GLY A 163 17.66 -32.84 -6.57
N ASN A 164 17.10 -32.60 -7.77
CA ASN A 164 17.65 -31.64 -8.72
C ASN A 164 17.66 -30.23 -8.11
N ARG A 165 18.70 -29.46 -8.37
CA ARG A 165 18.90 -28.12 -7.77
C ARG A 165 19.31 -27.12 -8.82
N PHE A 166 18.74 -25.91 -8.72
CA PHE A 166 19.14 -24.74 -9.49
C PHE A 166 19.55 -23.62 -8.53
N ASP A 167 20.57 -22.87 -8.88
CA ASP A 167 20.95 -21.65 -8.19
C ASP A 167 20.22 -20.44 -8.84
N CYS A 168 20.08 -19.32 -8.13
CA CYS A 168 19.45 -18.11 -8.67
C CYS A 168 20.19 -17.56 -9.90
N SER A 169 21.48 -17.85 -10.05
CA SER A 169 22.25 -17.53 -11.25
C SER A 169 21.90 -18.39 -12.46
N ASP A 170 21.40 -19.60 -12.25
CA ASP A 170 21.05 -20.54 -13.33
C ASP A 170 19.65 -20.24 -13.90
N LEU A 171 18.81 -19.52 -13.13
CA LEU A 171 17.43 -19.19 -13.49
C LEU A 171 17.32 -18.05 -14.52
N ASN A 172 18.37 -17.23 -14.66
CA ASN A 172 18.43 -16.15 -15.63
C ASN A 172 18.69 -16.61 -17.08
N ILE A 173 18.91 -17.90 -17.32
CA ILE A 173 19.24 -18.44 -18.65
C ILE A 173 17.97 -18.84 -19.43
N TYR A 174 16.78 -18.86 -18.82
CA TYR A 174 15.54 -19.35 -19.41
C TYR A 174 14.53 -18.26 -19.81
N PHE A 175 14.95 -16.99 -19.86
CA PHE A 175 14.09 -15.87 -20.29
C PHE A 175 14.75 -15.10 -21.46
N ASP A 176 15.04 -15.77 -22.57
CA ASP A 176 15.24 -15.18 -23.89
C ASP A 176 14.10 -15.63 -24.83
#